data_20fb7e4160100b2d0cc8a7009b48d4e4
#
_entry.id   20fb7e4160100b2d0cc8a7009b48d4e4
#
_cell.length_a   1.000
_cell.length_b   1.000
_cell.length_c   1.000
_cell.angle_alpha   90.00
_cell.angle_beta   90.00
_cell.angle_gamma   90.00
#
_symmetry.space_group_name_H-M   'P 1'
#
loop_
_entity.id
_entity.type
_entity.pdbx_description
1 polymer ?
#
loop_
_entity_poly.entity_id
_entity_poly.type
_entity_poly.pdbx_seq_one_letter_code
_entity_poly.pdbx_strand_id
1 'polypeptide(L)'
;MDQAKSIFNNLPLRLRVTRSQKCAYLLDQIEQRLATDISEHPETHDRLAETGFRRVENWVYKPACPNCNACQPIRVKAEQFKPSRNIVRIQAKNRDLRRNLSAGRLGLDHYDVFQSYLGYRHEDGQMSSMSFDEFSAMVLN
;
A
#
# COMPACT_ATOMS: atom_id res chain seq x y z
N MET A 1 -17.26 -8.38 17.94
CA MET A 1 -16.09 -7.66 18.49
C MET A 1 -14.99 -8.59 19.05
N ASP A 2 -15.22 -9.89 19.12
CA ASP A 2 -14.31 -10.84 19.81
C ASP A 2 -13.24 -11.51 18.92
N GLN A 3 -13.48 -11.63 17.61
CA GLN A 3 -12.52 -12.25 16.69
C GLN A 3 -11.23 -11.43 16.48
N ALA A 4 -11.30 -10.11 16.54
CA ALA A 4 -10.11 -9.26 16.37
C ALA A 4 -9.11 -9.40 17.53
N LYS A 5 -9.57 -9.63 18.76
CA LYS A 5 -8.69 -9.82 19.93
C LYS A 5 -7.90 -11.13 19.87
N SER A 6 -8.46 -12.19 19.29
CA SER A 6 -7.79 -13.50 19.17
C SER A 6 -6.62 -13.50 18.18
N ILE A 7 -6.68 -12.65 17.15
CA ILE A 7 -5.65 -12.60 16.10
C ILE A 7 -4.33 -12.00 16.62
N PHE A 8 -4.41 -11.03 17.52
CA PHE A 8 -3.22 -10.34 18.03
C PHE A 8 -2.51 -11.04 19.19
N ASN A 9 -3.19 -11.92 19.92
CA ASN A 9 -2.63 -12.57 21.10
C ASN A 9 -1.47 -13.57 20.82
N ASN A 10 -1.30 -14.00 19.57
CA ASN A 10 -0.26 -14.96 19.17
C ASN A 10 0.72 -14.42 18.10
N LEU A 11 0.67 -13.12 17.81
CA LEU A 11 1.64 -12.52 16.87
C LEU A 11 2.78 -11.90 17.70
N PRO A 12 4.05 -12.25 17.44
CA PRO A 12 5.21 -11.67 18.12
C PRO A 12 5.49 -10.22 17.69
N LEU A 13 4.47 -9.49 17.26
CA LEU A 13 4.57 -8.17 16.66
C LEU A 13 4.36 -7.06 17.69
N ARG A 14 5.24 -6.07 17.66
CA ARG A 14 5.14 -4.87 18.51
C ARG A 14 4.41 -3.76 17.74
N LEU A 15 3.14 -3.61 18.00
CA LEU A 15 2.34 -2.51 17.47
C LEU A 15 2.70 -1.19 18.15
N ARG A 16 2.88 -0.14 17.34
CA ARG A 16 3.21 1.20 17.81
C ARG A 16 2.26 2.21 17.17
N VAL A 17 1.88 3.23 17.94
CA VAL A 17 1.15 4.38 17.41
C VAL A 17 2.16 5.41 16.93
N THR A 18 1.98 5.92 15.71
CA THR A 18 2.85 6.96 15.15
C THR A 18 2.66 8.30 15.87
N ARG A 19 3.61 9.20 15.71
CA ARG A 19 3.43 10.60 16.13
C ARG A 19 2.24 11.21 15.41
N SER A 20 1.54 12.10 16.11
CA SER A 20 0.45 12.89 15.54
C SER A 20 0.96 13.84 14.47
N GLN A 21 0.25 13.92 13.35
CA GLN A 21 0.52 14.87 12.27
C GLN A 21 -0.78 15.39 11.68
N LYS A 22 -0.73 16.42 10.86
CA LYS A 22 -1.91 16.93 10.15
C LYS A 22 -2.44 15.88 9.19
N CYS A 23 -3.76 15.70 9.17
CA CYS A 23 -4.41 14.81 8.21
C CYS A 23 -4.26 15.34 6.77
N ALA A 24 -3.85 14.48 5.83
CA ALA A 24 -3.71 14.83 4.43
C ALA A 24 -5.07 14.94 3.69
N TYR A 25 -6.16 14.47 4.29
CA TYR A 25 -7.47 14.37 3.63
C TYR A 25 -8.51 15.31 4.21
N LEU A 26 -8.47 15.57 5.50
CA LEU A 26 -9.47 16.37 6.22
C LEU A 26 -8.80 17.53 6.91
N LEU A 27 -9.32 18.74 6.67
CA LEU A 27 -8.87 19.95 7.36
C LEU A 27 -9.11 19.80 8.88
N ASP A 28 -8.19 20.37 9.66
CA ASP A 28 -8.26 20.44 11.12
C ASP A 28 -8.33 19.09 11.85
N GLN A 29 -8.01 18.00 11.15
CA GLN A 29 -7.92 16.67 11.74
C GLN A 29 -6.46 16.25 11.95
N ILE A 30 -6.28 15.41 12.95
CA ILE A 30 -4.98 14.80 13.30
C ILE A 30 -4.96 13.37 12.76
N GLU A 31 -3.88 13.03 12.05
CA GLU A 31 -3.59 11.67 11.61
C GLU A 31 -2.68 10.97 12.63
N GLN A 32 -3.06 9.76 12.99
CA GLN A 32 -2.21 8.77 13.66
C GLN A 32 -2.43 7.40 13.03
N ARG A 33 -1.40 6.56 13.07
CA ARG A 33 -1.43 5.20 12.53
C ARG A 33 -0.97 4.22 13.60
N LEU A 34 -1.62 3.08 13.65
CA LEU A 34 -1.10 1.89 14.32
C LEU A 34 -0.24 1.15 13.32
N ALA A 35 1.03 0.93 13.63
CA ALA A 35 2.01 0.36 12.71
C ALA A 35 2.91 -0.67 13.39
N THR A 36 3.43 -1.60 12.61
CA THR A 36 4.47 -2.56 13.03
C THR A 36 5.35 -2.93 11.86
N ASP A 37 6.60 -3.26 12.16
CA ASP A 37 7.54 -3.88 11.24
C ASP A 37 7.27 -5.39 11.18
N ILE A 38 7.20 -5.95 9.98
CA ILE A 38 7.01 -7.38 9.72
C ILE A 38 8.21 -8.02 9.01
N SER A 39 9.37 -7.36 8.98
CA SER A 39 10.58 -7.88 8.33
C SER A 39 10.98 -9.27 8.83
N GLU A 40 10.83 -9.53 10.13
CA GLU A 40 11.11 -10.84 10.74
C GLU A 40 9.94 -11.84 10.62
N HIS A 41 8.73 -11.35 10.29
CA HIS A 41 7.50 -12.15 10.25
C HIS A 41 6.64 -11.80 9.03
N PRO A 42 7.17 -11.89 7.78
CA PRO A 42 6.44 -11.49 6.57
C PRO A 42 5.17 -12.33 6.35
N GLU A 43 5.10 -13.54 6.88
CA GLU A 43 3.95 -14.44 6.82
C GLU A 43 2.71 -13.89 7.55
N THR A 44 2.90 -12.91 8.42
CA THR A 44 1.79 -12.28 9.16
C THR A 44 0.99 -11.29 8.32
N HIS A 45 1.54 -10.89 7.16
CA HIS A 45 0.95 -9.86 6.30
C HIS A 45 -0.52 -10.13 5.97
N ASP A 46 -0.84 -11.34 5.48
CA ASP A 46 -2.21 -11.65 5.02
C ASP A 46 -3.23 -11.56 6.15
N ARG A 47 -2.89 -12.07 7.33
CA ARG A 47 -3.73 -11.97 8.52
C ARG A 47 -3.95 -10.51 8.95
N LEU A 48 -2.93 -9.68 8.88
CA LEU A 48 -3.02 -8.25 9.20
C LEU A 48 -3.84 -7.50 8.12
N ALA A 49 -3.66 -7.84 6.85
CA ALA A 49 -4.43 -7.27 5.75
C ALA A 49 -5.94 -7.58 5.90
N GLU A 50 -6.31 -8.76 6.39
CA GLU A 50 -7.72 -9.11 6.72
C GLU A 50 -8.34 -8.21 7.78
N THR A 51 -7.52 -7.66 8.67
CA THR A 51 -7.96 -6.72 9.72
C THR A 51 -7.84 -5.24 9.33
N GLY A 52 -7.57 -4.96 8.04
CA GLY A 52 -7.54 -3.61 7.49
C GLY A 52 -6.18 -2.92 7.53
N PHE A 53 -5.10 -3.65 7.83
CA PHE A 53 -3.76 -3.10 7.68
C PHE A 53 -3.39 -2.99 6.19
N ARG A 54 -2.62 -1.96 5.86
CA ARG A 54 -1.99 -1.70 4.56
C ARG A 54 -0.50 -1.92 4.69
N ARG A 55 0.14 -2.36 3.63
CA ARG A 55 1.59 -2.58 3.59
C ARG A 55 2.29 -1.47 2.83
N VAL A 56 3.46 -1.08 3.32
CA VAL A 56 4.48 -0.31 2.62
C VAL A 56 5.83 -0.91 3.00
N GLU A 57 6.52 -1.51 2.04
CA GLU A 57 7.77 -2.26 2.27
C GLU A 57 7.60 -3.31 3.39
N ASN A 58 8.44 -3.23 4.43
CA ASN A 58 8.37 -4.09 5.60
C ASN A 58 7.43 -3.59 6.72
N TRP A 59 6.77 -2.47 6.52
CA TRP A 59 5.83 -1.92 7.47
C TRP A 59 4.39 -2.21 7.09
N VAL A 60 3.60 -2.57 8.07
CA VAL A 60 2.14 -2.61 7.95
C VAL A 60 1.52 -1.60 8.90
N TYR A 61 0.47 -0.94 8.45
CA TYR A 61 -0.18 0.11 9.23
C TYR A 61 -1.67 0.20 8.93
N LYS A 62 -2.41 0.76 9.89
CA LYS A 62 -3.79 1.20 9.67
C LYS A 62 -4.05 2.51 10.39
N PRO A 63 -5.01 3.34 9.90
CA PRO A 63 -5.43 4.55 10.61
C PRO A 63 -5.86 4.23 12.04
N ALA A 64 -5.41 5.05 12.99
CA ALA A 64 -5.76 4.99 14.41
C ALA A 64 -5.90 6.40 14.98
N CYS A 65 -6.56 7.28 14.25
CA CYS A 65 -6.79 8.67 14.62
C CYS A 65 -7.71 8.75 15.85
N PRO A 66 -7.40 9.59 16.85
CA PRO A 66 -8.11 9.59 18.13
C PRO A 66 -9.60 9.97 18.01
N ASN A 67 -9.95 10.85 17.07
CA ASN A 67 -11.31 11.38 16.93
C ASN A 67 -11.89 11.22 15.51
N CYS A 68 -11.34 10.29 14.69
CA CYS A 68 -11.75 10.13 13.31
C CYS A 68 -11.65 8.67 12.86
N ASN A 69 -12.66 8.18 12.16
CA ASN A 69 -12.71 6.86 11.53
C ASN A 69 -13.09 6.91 10.04
N ALA A 70 -12.91 8.06 9.39
CA ALA A 70 -13.31 8.28 8.00
C ALA A 70 -12.51 7.42 6.99
N CYS A 71 -11.27 7.02 7.33
CA CYS A 71 -10.44 6.19 6.46
C CYS A 71 -10.85 4.71 6.55
N GLN A 72 -11.85 4.31 5.75
CA GLN A 72 -12.31 2.93 5.69
C GLN A 72 -11.51 2.15 4.64
N PRO A 73 -10.77 1.08 5.01
CA PRO A 73 -10.12 0.23 4.05
C PRO A 73 -11.15 -0.60 3.29
N ILE A 74 -11.04 -0.61 1.96
CA ILE A 74 -11.85 -1.46 1.09
C ILE A 74 -10.96 -2.40 0.30
N ARG A 75 -11.46 -3.58 0.00
CA ARG A 75 -10.81 -4.55 -0.87
C ARG A 75 -11.81 -5.24 -1.78
N VAL A 76 -11.35 -5.61 -2.95
CA VAL A 76 -12.13 -6.40 -3.91
C VAL A 76 -11.66 -7.85 -3.83
N LYS A 77 -12.58 -8.78 -3.63
CA LYS A 77 -12.28 -10.22 -3.71
C LYS A 77 -12.08 -10.58 -5.18
N ALA A 78 -10.86 -10.92 -5.57
CA ALA A 78 -10.50 -11.17 -6.97
C ALA A 78 -11.35 -12.28 -7.61
N GLU A 79 -11.62 -13.36 -6.87
CA GLU A 79 -12.44 -14.49 -7.33
C GLU A 79 -13.91 -14.12 -7.62
N GLN A 80 -14.41 -13.09 -6.95
CA GLN A 80 -15.79 -12.62 -7.08
C GLN A 80 -15.92 -11.37 -7.97
N PHE A 81 -14.78 -10.87 -8.47
CA PHE A 81 -14.76 -9.66 -9.28
C PHE A 81 -15.42 -9.88 -10.64
N LYS A 82 -16.49 -9.14 -10.89
CA LYS A 82 -17.15 -9.07 -12.20
C LYS A 82 -16.92 -7.68 -12.79
N PRO A 83 -16.27 -7.58 -13.96
CA PRO A 83 -16.00 -6.29 -14.58
C PRO A 83 -17.31 -5.59 -14.96
N SER A 84 -17.44 -4.33 -14.60
CA SER A 84 -18.54 -3.48 -15.06
C SER A 84 -18.43 -3.20 -16.56
N ARG A 85 -19.51 -2.75 -17.19
CA ARG A 85 -19.50 -2.35 -18.63
C ARG A 85 -18.39 -1.34 -18.94
N ASN A 86 -18.10 -0.43 -18.02
CA ASN A 86 -17.03 0.55 -18.19
C ASN A 86 -15.64 -0.12 -18.19
N ILE A 87 -15.40 -1.06 -17.29
CA ILE A 87 -14.14 -1.81 -17.24
C ILE A 87 -13.95 -2.63 -18.51
N VAL A 88 -15.00 -3.31 -18.98
CA VAL A 88 -14.94 -4.06 -20.25
C VAL A 88 -14.60 -3.14 -21.43
N ARG A 89 -15.17 -1.93 -21.47
CA ARG A 89 -14.85 -0.93 -22.51
C ARG A 89 -13.39 -0.46 -22.43
N ILE A 90 -12.87 -0.23 -21.23
CA ILE A 90 -11.46 0.15 -21.02
C ILE A 90 -10.53 -1.01 -21.45
N GLN A 91 -10.84 -2.24 -21.07
CA GLN A 91 -10.08 -3.42 -21.51
C GLN A 91 -10.05 -3.54 -23.03
N ALA A 92 -11.19 -3.28 -23.70
CA ALA A 92 -11.28 -3.32 -25.16
C ALA A 92 -10.41 -2.23 -25.82
N LYS A 93 -10.30 -1.05 -25.22
CA LYS A 93 -9.44 0.05 -25.71
C LYS A 93 -7.95 -0.25 -25.58
N ASN A 94 -7.57 -1.12 -24.65
CA ASN A 94 -6.18 -1.48 -24.34
C ASN A 94 -5.83 -2.90 -24.84
N ARG A 95 -6.50 -3.42 -25.87
CA ARG A 95 -6.23 -4.76 -26.41
C ARG A 95 -4.86 -4.91 -27.07
N ASP A 96 -4.27 -3.82 -27.50
CA ASP A 96 -2.93 -3.71 -28.06
C ASP A 96 -1.82 -3.88 -27.03
N LEU A 97 -2.11 -3.65 -25.74
CA LEU A 97 -1.14 -3.79 -24.67
C LEU A 97 -0.82 -5.26 -24.38
N ARG A 98 0.47 -5.57 -24.30
CA ARG A 98 0.98 -6.87 -23.88
C ARG A 98 1.45 -6.83 -22.44
N ARG A 99 1.18 -7.88 -21.68
CA ARG A 99 1.65 -8.04 -20.31
C ARG A 99 2.73 -9.12 -20.29
N ASN A 100 3.89 -8.75 -19.73
CA ASN A 100 4.97 -9.68 -19.48
C ASN A 100 5.19 -9.77 -17.96
N LEU A 101 5.32 -10.98 -17.45
CA LEU A 101 5.73 -11.22 -16.07
C LEU A 101 7.22 -11.51 -16.10
N SER A 102 8.03 -10.66 -15.48
CA SER A 102 9.44 -10.90 -15.27
C SER A 102 9.69 -11.19 -13.79
N ALA A 103 10.33 -12.31 -13.50
CA ALA A 103 10.70 -12.65 -12.13
C ALA A 103 11.90 -11.79 -11.69
N GLY A 104 11.63 -10.73 -10.90
CA GLY A 104 12.65 -10.02 -10.16
C GLY A 104 13.74 -9.27 -10.96
N ARG A 105 13.55 -9.04 -12.27
CA ARG A 105 14.47 -8.24 -13.06
C ARG A 105 14.00 -6.80 -13.14
N LEU A 106 14.67 -5.94 -12.41
CA LEU A 106 14.50 -4.50 -12.47
C LEU A 106 15.68 -3.89 -13.22
N GLY A 107 15.42 -3.10 -14.25
CA GLY A 107 16.44 -2.40 -15.03
C GLY A 107 16.28 -0.88 -14.95
N LEU A 108 17.25 -0.16 -15.47
CA LEU A 108 17.22 1.30 -15.57
C LEU A 108 16.02 1.80 -16.40
N ASP A 109 15.60 1.03 -17.40
CA ASP A 109 14.44 1.32 -18.22
C ASP A 109 13.14 1.41 -17.40
N HIS A 110 12.99 0.57 -16.39
CA HIS A 110 11.86 0.64 -15.44
C HIS A 110 11.94 1.89 -14.56
N TYR A 111 13.15 2.22 -14.12
CA TYR A 111 13.40 3.41 -13.32
C TYR A 111 13.16 4.69 -14.10
N ASP A 112 13.55 4.76 -15.37
CA ASP A 112 13.32 5.90 -16.25
C ASP A 112 11.83 6.17 -16.44
N VAL A 113 11.02 5.12 -16.61
CA VAL A 113 9.55 5.25 -16.68
C VAL A 113 8.99 5.75 -15.36
N PHE A 114 9.46 5.22 -14.23
CA PHE A 114 9.05 5.65 -12.90
C PHE A 114 9.40 7.13 -12.66
N GLN A 115 10.62 7.55 -12.96
CA GLN A 115 11.04 8.95 -12.81
C GLN A 115 10.25 9.89 -13.74
N SER A 116 10.01 9.50 -14.98
CA SER A 116 9.20 10.26 -15.91
C SER A 116 7.76 10.44 -15.40
N TYR A 117 7.18 9.40 -14.83
CA TYR A 117 5.84 9.47 -14.21
C TYR A 117 5.82 10.41 -13.01
N LEU A 118 6.81 10.33 -12.13
CA LEU A 118 6.89 11.20 -10.95
C LEU A 118 7.07 12.67 -11.36
N GLY A 119 7.97 12.97 -12.29
CA GLY A 119 8.18 14.33 -12.78
C GLY A 119 6.94 14.94 -13.42
N TYR A 120 6.09 14.11 -14.06
CA TYR A 120 4.84 14.61 -14.67
C TYR A 120 3.68 14.75 -13.66
N ARG A 121 3.57 13.86 -12.68
CA ARG A 121 2.39 13.75 -11.81
C ARG A 121 2.62 14.14 -10.36
N HIS A 122 3.86 14.06 -9.88
CA HIS A 122 4.20 14.17 -8.46
C HIS A 122 5.56 14.85 -8.29
N GLU A 123 5.80 15.94 -9.01
CA GLU A 123 7.09 16.66 -9.01
C GLU A 123 7.56 17.05 -7.59
N ASP A 124 6.62 17.50 -6.75
CA ASP A 124 6.88 17.85 -5.34
C ASP A 124 6.73 16.65 -4.37
N GLY A 125 6.61 15.43 -4.89
CA GLY A 125 6.41 14.23 -4.08
C GLY A 125 7.70 13.75 -3.42
N GLN A 126 7.59 13.11 -2.26
CA GLN A 126 8.75 12.56 -1.53
C GLN A 126 9.56 11.54 -2.35
N MET A 127 8.95 10.91 -3.36
CA MET A 127 9.60 9.90 -4.20
C MET A 127 10.28 10.51 -5.44
N SER A 128 10.11 11.81 -5.72
CA SER A 128 10.67 12.46 -6.92
C SER A 128 12.20 12.48 -6.93
N SER A 129 12.83 12.44 -5.76
CA SER A 129 14.29 12.37 -5.59
C SER A 129 14.82 10.96 -5.31
N MET A 130 13.97 9.93 -5.43
CA MET A 130 14.35 8.54 -5.14
C MET A 130 15.43 8.06 -6.12
N SER A 131 16.51 7.49 -5.59
CA SER A 131 17.58 6.88 -6.38
C SER A 131 17.16 5.53 -6.98
N PHE A 132 17.94 5.01 -7.93
CA PHE A 132 17.70 3.68 -8.48
C PHE A 132 17.79 2.57 -7.43
N ASP A 133 18.69 2.69 -6.47
CA ASP A 133 18.87 1.70 -5.40
C ASP A 133 17.66 1.68 -4.46
N GLU A 134 17.15 2.86 -4.09
CA GLU A 134 15.92 3.00 -3.28
C GLU A 134 14.68 2.48 -4.03
N PHE A 135 14.56 2.80 -5.32
CA PHE A 135 13.50 2.25 -6.17
C PHE A 135 13.58 0.73 -6.26
N SER A 136 14.78 0.19 -6.45
CA SER A 136 15.01 -1.26 -6.51
C SER A 136 14.63 -1.94 -5.19
N ALA A 137 15.03 -1.37 -4.06
CA ALA A 137 14.67 -1.86 -2.74
C ALA A 137 13.15 -1.84 -2.50
N MET A 138 12.47 -0.78 -2.93
CA MET A 138 11.01 -0.64 -2.82
C MET A 138 10.25 -1.71 -3.65
N VAL A 139 10.75 -2.05 -4.85
CA VAL A 139 10.06 -2.95 -5.78
C VAL A 139 10.37 -4.42 -5.52
N LEU A 140 11.57 -4.74 -5.02
CA LEU A 140 12.04 -6.12 -4.84
C LEU A 140 11.81 -6.69 -3.43
N ASN A 141 11.44 -5.85 -2.46
CA ASN A 141 11.03 -6.24 -1.12
C ASN A 141 9.48 -6.28 -1.05
#